data_eb0fe857c0f141cbe9bc758dc1ae22b3
#
_entry.id   eb0fe857c0f141cbe9bc758dc1ae22b3
#
_cell.length_a   1.000
_cell.length_b   1.000
_cell.length_c   1.000
_cell.angle_alpha   90.00
_cell.angle_beta   90.00
_cell.angle_gamma   90.00
#
_symmetry.space_group_name_H-M   'P 1'
#
loop_
_entity.id
_entity.type
_entity.pdbx_description
1 polymer ?
#
loop_
_entity_poly.entity_id
_entity_poly.type
_entity_poly.pdbx_seq_one_letter_code
_entity_poly.pdbx_strand_id
1 'polypeptide(L)'
;VYNAGPSAMEAVFARSIELAYVGPSPAINAFVRSRGDDIRMIAGAVEGGAALVVPEDSTLKEPADFRGKVIATPQLGNTQDVSARAWFSRGGLHVTQRGGDVTILPTPNPEQLSLFRQGKLDVWTVEPWVSRLVMTAGGKVLVNEKESIATVLVCGADFLKEKPEVAKALVQAHEELNEWIRQHPEEARAIVVKELEELTHSRIDPAL
;
A
#
# COMPACT_ATOMS: atom_id res chain seq x y z
N VAL A 1 6.72 8.77 -9.58
CA VAL A 1 6.25 8.05 -8.39
C VAL A 1 5.14 8.84 -7.72
N TYR A 2 4.08 8.16 -7.24
CA TYR A 2 2.94 8.75 -6.55
C TYR A 2 2.97 8.33 -5.08
N ASN A 3 2.39 9.16 -4.21
CA ASN A 3 2.34 8.85 -2.77
C ASN A 3 1.60 7.53 -2.48
N ALA A 4 0.46 7.32 -3.16
CA ALA A 4 -0.32 6.08 -3.05
C ALA A 4 -1.26 5.91 -4.26
N GLY A 5 -1.96 4.78 -4.32
CA GLY A 5 -2.78 4.36 -5.45
C GLY A 5 -3.86 5.34 -5.92
N PRO A 6 -4.63 6.02 -5.05
CA PRO A 6 -5.61 7.01 -5.51
C PRO A 6 -5.01 8.10 -6.41
N SER A 7 -3.85 8.65 -6.02
CA SER A 7 -3.15 9.66 -6.85
C SER A 7 -2.66 9.09 -8.20
N ALA A 8 -2.24 7.82 -8.23
CA ALA A 8 -1.86 7.17 -9.48
C ALA A 8 -3.09 6.95 -10.39
N MET A 9 -4.25 6.61 -9.83
CA MET A 9 -5.49 6.47 -10.61
C MET A 9 -5.96 7.79 -11.23
N GLU A 10 -5.85 8.90 -10.52
CA GLU A 10 -6.14 10.22 -11.09
C GLU A 10 -5.20 10.54 -12.27
N ALA A 11 -3.94 10.14 -12.20
CA ALA A 11 -3.00 10.33 -13.31
C ALA A 11 -3.33 9.43 -14.53
N VAL A 12 -3.83 8.21 -14.31
CA VAL A 12 -4.33 7.35 -15.40
C VAL A 12 -5.58 7.97 -16.05
N PHE A 13 -6.54 8.47 -15.26
CA PHE A 13 -7.72 9.18 -15.79
C PHE A 13 -7.34 10.43 -16.59
N ALA A 14 -6.35 11.17 -16.11
CA ALA A 14 -5.82 12.34 -16.81
C ALA A 14 -4.97 11.99 -18.06
N ARG A 15 -4.76 10.70 -18.34
CA ARG A 15 -3.86 10.20 -19.41
C ARG A 15 -2.43 10.71 -19.30
N SER A 16 -2.00 11.09 -18.09
CA SER A 16 -0.62 11.50 -17.80
C SER A 16 0.32 10.30 -17.68
N ILE A 17 -0.25 9.13 -17.35
CA ILE A 17 0.39 7.82 -17.41
C ILE A 17 -0.60 6.81 -17.98
N GLU A 18 -0.11 5.79 -18.66
CA GLU A 18 -0.93 4.76 -19.30
C GLU A 18 -1.22 3.58 -18.40
N LEU A 19 -0.33 3.31 -17.44
CA LEU A 19 -0.40 2.17 -16.53
C LEU A 19 0.29 2.47 -15.19
N ALA A 20 -0.09 1.70 -14.17
CA ALA A 20 0.51 1.83 -12.84
C ALA A 20 0.39 0.53 -12.04
N TYR A 21 1.36 0.31 -11.15
CA TYR A 21 1.20 -0.62 -10.03
C TYR A 21 0.49 0.10 -8.88
N VAL A 22 -0.64 -0.45 -8.44
CA VAL A 22 -1.47 0.14 -7.37
C VAL A 22 -2.09 -0.94 -6.49
N GLY A 23 -2.56 -0.56 -5.32
CA GLY A 23 -3.38 -1.46 -4.52
C GLY A 23 -4.74 -1.77 -5.19
N PRO A 24 -5.38 -2.91 -4.87
CA PRO A 24 -6.65 -3.28 -5.48
C PRO A 24 -7.79 -2.32 -5.17
N SER A 25 -7.85 -1.73 -3.98
CA SER A 25 -8.95 -0.82 -3.62
C SER A 25 -9.00 0.45 -4.48
N PRO A 26 -7.89 1.18 -4.73
CA PRO A 26 -7.87 2.27 -5.70
C PRO A 26 -8.28 1.84 -7.10
N ALA A 27 -7.82 0.67 -7.58
CA ALA A 27 -8.17 0.14 -8.89
C ALA A 27 -9.67 -0.14 -9.02
N ILE A 28 -10.27 -0.81 -8.03
CA ILE A 28 -11.71 -1.10 -7.98
C ILE A 28 -12.52 0.20 -7.91
N ASN A 29 -12.10 1.15 -7.06
CA ASN A 29 -12.79 2.44 -6.97
C ASN A 29 -12.75 3.20 -8.30
N ALA A 30 -11.62 3.23 -8.98
CA ALA A 30 -11.46 3.85 -10.29
C ALA A 30 -12.36 3.16 -11.33
N PHE A 31 -12.40 1.82 -11.35
CA PHE A 31 -13.28 1.06 -12.23
C PHE A 31 -14.77 1.39 -11.99
N VAL A 32 -15.22 1.44 -10.74
CA VAL A 32 -16.62 1.77 -10.40
C VAL A 32 -16.94 3.21 -10.77
N ARG A 33 -16.06 4.17 -10.49
CA ARG A 33 -16.25 5.60 -10.84
C ARG A 33 -16.40 5.82 -12.35
N SER A 34 -15.63 5.08 -13.14
CA SER A 34 -15.73 5.10 -14.61
C SER A 34 -16.84 4.22 -15.19
N ARG A 35 -17.70 3.64 -14.35
CA ARG A 35 -18.73 2.68 -14.76
C ARG A 35 -18.20 1.49 -15.57
N GLY A 36 -16.95 1.13 -15.30
CA GLY A 36 -16.26 0.04 -15.96
C GLY A 36 -15.61 0.40 -17.31
N ASP A 37 -15.58 1.66 -17.70
CA ASP A 37 -15.12 2.05 -19.03
C ASP A 37 -13.60 2.32 -19.11
N ASP A 38 -13.01 2.99 -18.10
CA ASP A 38 -11.70 3.61 -18.25
C ASP A 38 -10.52 2.77 -17.75
N ILE A 39 -10.73 1.83 -16.81
CA ILE A 39 -9.64 1.10 -16.14
C ILE A 39 -9.74 -0.41 -16.37
N ARG A 40 -8.58 -1.06 -16.56
CA ARG A 40 -8.45 -2.53 -16.60
C ARG A 40 -7.33 -2.98 -15.70
N MET A 41 -7.57 -4.02 -14.92
CA MET A 41 -6.55 -4.78 -14.22
C MET A 41 -6.01 -5.84 -15.18
N ILE A 42 -4.71 -5.88 -15.39
CA ILE A 42 -4.07 -6.74 -16.38
C ILE A 42 -3.13 -7.78 -15.77
N ALA A 43 -2.67 -7.58 -14.53
CA ALA A 43 -1.92 -8.60 -13.79
C ALA A 43 -2.05 -8.40 -12.27
N GLY A 44 -1.87 -9.48 -11.50
CA GLY A 44 -1.48 -9.42 -10.08
C GLY A 44 0.00 -9.15 -9.95
N ALA A 45 0.43 -8.51 -8.84
CA ALA A 45 1.84 -8.20 -8.65
C ALA A 45 2.38 -8.61 -7.28
N VAL A 46 1.70 -8.28 -6.19
CA VAL A 46 2.16 -8.58 -4.82
C VAL A 46 1.01 -9.10 -3.98
N GLU A 47 1.28 -10.17 -3.26
CA GLU A 47 0.42 -10.73 -2.22
C GLU A 47 1.09 -10.54 -0.85
N GLY A 48 0.30 -10.17 0.17
CA GLY A 48 0.80 -9.93 1.52
C GLY A 48 1.53 -8.60 1.70
N GLY A 49 2.26 -8.50 2.81
CA GLY A 49 3.11 -7.34 3.12
C GLY A 49 2.36 -6.13 3.68
N ALA A 50 1.05 -6.17 3.84
CA ALA A 50 0.31 -5.13 4.55
C ALA A 50 0.08 -5.52 6.02
N ALA A 51 0.19 -4.55 6.93
CA ALA A 51 0.07 -4.81 8.36
C ALA A 51 -0.37 -3.58 9.16
N LEU A 52 -1.03 -3.84 10.30
CA LEU A 52 -1.17 -2.90 11.40
C LEU A 52 0.04 -3.05 12.32
N VAL A 53 0.80 -1.99 12.48
CA VAL A 53 1.96 -1.90 13.37
C VAL A 53 1.63 -1.01 14.56
N VAL A 54 1.92 -1.51 15.75
CA VAL A 54 1.76 -0.80 17.04
C VAL A 54 3.11 -0.77 17.77
N PRO A 55 3.32 0.08 18.79
CA PRO A 55 4.52 0.05 19.63
C PRO A 55 4.75 -1.35 20.22
N GLU A 56 6.01 -1.75 20.39
CA GLU A 56 6.37 -3.08 20.88
C GLU A 56 5.82 -3.39 22.27
N ASP A 57 5.78 -2.38 23.14
CA ASP A 57 5.20 -2.45 24.50
C ASP A 57 3.67 -2.31 24.53
N SER A 58 3.01 -2.13 23.38
CA SER A 58 1.56 -1.98 23.29
C SER A 58 0.84 -3.21 23.81
N THR A 59 -0.23 -2.98 24.59
CA THR A 59 -1.13 -4.03 25.10
C THR A 59 -2.36 -4.24 24.22
N LEU A 60 -2.50 -3.49 23.12
CA LEU A 60 -3.61 -3.60 22.17
C LEU A 60 -3.63 -4.97 21.50
N LYS A 61 -4.82 -5.58 21.35
CA LYS A 61 -5.01 -6.91 20.78
C LYS A 61 -6.14 -6.97 19.77
N GLU A 62 -7.24 -6.28 20.04
CA GLU A 62 -8.46 -6.37 19.25
C GLU A 62 -9.00 -4.96 18.92
N PRO A 63 -9.94 -4.83 17.96
CA PRO A 63 -10.46 -3.53 17.55
C PRO A 63 -10.94 -2.65 18.71
N ALA A 64 -11.60 -3.24 19.71
CA ALA A 64 -12.17 -2.52 20.85
C ALA A 64 -11.16 -1.72 21.66
N ASP A 65 -9.90 -2.19 21.70
CA ASP A 65 -8.80 -1.54 22.42
C ASP A 65 -8.36 -0.21 21.79
N PHE A 66 -8.76 0.02 20.54
CA PHE A 66 -8.36 1.21 19.78
C PHE A 66 -9.30 2.42 19.94
N ARG A 67 -10.26 2.36 20.88
CA ARG A 67 -11.12 3.53 21.14
C ARG A 67 -10.28 4.76 21.49
N GLY A 68 -10.56 5.87 20.80
CA GLY A 68 -9.83 7.13 20.95
C GLY A 68 -8.46 7.17 20.29
N LYS A 69 -8.02 6.10 19.62
CA LYS A 69 -6.72 6.03 18.94
C LYS A 69 -6.77 6.68 17.56
N VAL A 70 -5.57 7.05 17.09
CA VAL A 70 -5.33 7.57 15.74
C VAL A 70 -4.50 6.53 14.97
N ILE A 71 -4.99 6.14 13.81
CA ILE A 71 -4.35 5.18 12.92
C ILE A 71 -3.95 5.91 11.64
N ALA A 72 -2.68 5.90 11.30
CA ALA A 72 -2.22 6.44 10.03
C ALA A 72 -2.39 5.40 8.92
N THR A 73 -2.84 5.86 7.75
CA THR A 73 -2.83 5.11 6.48
C THR A 73 -2.21 5.98 5.39
N PRO A 74 -1.59 5.42 4.33
CA PRO A 74 -0.83 6.22 3.36
C PRO A 74 -1.65 7.31 2.65
N GLN A 75 -2.89 7.00 2.32
CA GLN A 75 -3.82 7.94 1.67
C GLN A 75 -5.26 7.48 1.84
N LEU A 76 -6.20 8.43 1.91
CA LEU A 76 -7.63 8.13 1.93
C LEU A 76 -8.04 7.31 0.70
N GLY A 77 -8.72 6.18 0.94
CA GLY A 77 -9.21 5.29 -0.10
C GLY A 77 -8.14 4.38 -0.73
N ASN A 78 -6.91 4.37 -0.21
CA ASN A 78 -5.96 3.34 -0.58
C ASN A 78 -6.32 1.99 0.08
N THR A 79 -5.63 0.90 -0.30
CA THR A 79 -5.96 -0.44 0.20
C THR A 79 -5.86 -0.51 1.73
N GLN A 80 -4.82 0.05 2.33
CA GLN A 80 -4.60 0.05 3.76
C GLN A 80 -5.67 0.86 4.52
N ASP A 81 -6.16 1.98 3.97
CA ASP A 81 -7.26 2.75 4.54
C ASP A 81 -8.57 1.93 4.54
N VAL A 82 -8.86 1.22 3.45
CA VAL A 82 -10.03 0.34 3.34
C VAL A 82 -9.92 -0.84 4.30
N SER A 83 -8.77 -1.50 4.37
CA SER A 83 -8.51 -2.60 5.30
C SER A 83 -8.68 -2.18 6.76
N ALA A 84 -8.07 -1.06 7.16
CA ALA A 84 -8.18 -0.51 8.50
C ALA A 84 -9.64 -0.22 8.87
N ARG A 85 -10.39 0.48 8.00
CA ARG A 85 -11.81 0.76 8.23
C ARG A 85 -12.63 -0.52 8.37
N ALA A 86 -12.39 -1.50 7.51
CA ALA A 86 -13.10 -2.77 7.54
C ALA A 86 -12.83 -3.54 8.84
N TRP A 87 -11.58 -3.57 9.29
CA TRP A 87 -11.19 -4.29 10.51
C TRP A 87 -11.81 -3.66 11.76
N PHE A 88 -11.72 -2.34 11.92
CA PHE A 88 -12.31 -1.63 13.05
C PHE A 88 -13.83 -1.68 13.03
N SER A 89 -14.47 -1.54 11.86
CA SER A 89 -15.93 -1.60 11.74
C SER A 89 -16.49 -2.99 12.05
N ARG A 90 -15.79 -4.06 11.64
CA ARG A 90 -16.16 -5.44 12.05
C ARG A 90 -16.07 -5.64 13.55
N GLY A 91 -15.16 -4.94 14.22
CA GLY A 91 -15.06 -4.89 15.68
C GLY A 91 -16.09 -3.97 16.36
N GLY A 92 -17.07 -3.45 15.62
CA GLY A 92 -18.15 -2.62 16.14
C GLY A 92 -17.75 -1.16 16.43
N LEU A 93 -16.63 -0.69 15.90
CA LEU A 93 -16.18 0.69 16.07
C LEU A 93 -16.66 1.60 14.94
N HIS A 94 -17.04 2.80 15.29
CA HIS A 94 -17.36 3.86 14.33
C HIS A 94 -16.06 4.57 13.89
N VAL A 95 -15.69 4.36 12.64
CA VAL A 95 -14.42 4.84 12.07
C VAL A 95 -14.65 6.09 11.24
N THR A 96 -13.98 7.18 11.56
CA THR A 96 -14.10 8.45 10.85
C THR A 96 -12.74 9.12 10.66
N GLN A 97 -12.73 10.27 9.98
CA GLN A 97 -11.58 11.18 9.98
C GLN A 97 -11.62 12.15 11.16
N ARG A 98 -12.77 12.33 11.79
CA ARG A 98 -12.96 13.22 12.97
C ARG A 98 -14.16 12.73 13.78
N GLY A 99 -13.99 12.59 15.08
CA GLY A 99 -15.10 12.40 16.02
C GLY A 99 -15.75 11.03 16.08
N GLY A 100 -15.08 9.97 15.58
CA GLY A 100 -15.51 8.58 15.73
C GLY A 100 -14.89 7.88 16.94
N ASP A 101 -15.12 6.57 17.06
CA ASP A 101 -14.44 5.73 18.05
C ASP A 101 -12.94 5.59 17.74
N VAL A 102 -12.58 5.53 16.46
CA VAL A 102 -11.21 5.49 15.93
C VAL A 102 -11.06 6.53 14.82
N THR A 103 -9.98 7.28 14.86
CA THR A 103 -9.63 8.24 13.80
C THR A 103 -8.65 7.62 12.82
N ILE A 104 -8.99 7.59 11.53
CA ILE A 104 -8.04 7.23 10.46
C ILE A 104 -7.50 8.51 9.84
N LEU A 105 -6.19 8.69 9.93
CA LEU A 105 -5.47 9.87 9.44
C LEU A 105 -4.64 9.52 8.20
N PRO A 106 -5.01 10.02 7.01
CA PRO A 106 -4.16 9.88 5.83
C PRO A 106 -2.82 10.60 6.05
N THR A 107 -1.73 9.84 5.98
CA THR A 107 -0.38 10.34 6.28
C THR A 107 0.61 9.64 5.35
N PRO A 108 1.44 10.36 4.57
CA PRO A 108 2.48 9.76 3.73
C PRO A 108 3.42 8.85 4.52
N ASN A 109 3.84 7.74 3.91
CA ASN A 109 4.64 6.72 4.60
C ASN A 109 5.91 7.25 5.30
N PRO A 110 6.71 8.16 4.71
CA PRO A 110 7.88 8.70 5.41
C PRO A 110 7.52 9.48 6.68
N GLU A 111 6.39 10.19 6.67
CA GLU A 111 5.88 10.95 7.80
C GLU A 111 5.33 10.03 8.91
N GLN A 112 4.69 8.91 8.52
CA GLN A 112 4.20 7.89 9.46
C GLN A 112 5.31 7.42 10.40
N LEU A 113 6.50 7.14 9.88
CA LEU A 113 7.64 6.68 10.67
C LEU A 113 8.02 7.67 11.76
N SER A 114 8.03 8.98 11.45
CA SER A 114 8.34 10.05 12.39
C SER A 114 7.28 10.18 13.48
N LEU A 115 6.00 10.16 13.11
CA LEU A 115 4.89 10.30 14.05
C LEU A 115 4.71 9.07 14.94
N PHE A 116 4.98 7.88 14.41
CA PHE A 116 4.98 6.62 15.16
C PHE A 116 6.04 6.63 16.25
N ARG A 117 7.29 7.04 15.94
CA ARG A 117 8.38 7.20 16.94
C ARG A 117 8.03 8.19 18.05
N GLN A 118 7.17 9.16 17.77
CA GLN A 118 6.69 10.14 18.77
C GLN A 118 5.51 9.62 19.58
N GLY A 119 5.04 8.39 19.35
CA GLY A 119 3.88 7.81 20.02
C GLY A 119 2.54 8.48 19.68
N LYS A 120 2.47 9.20 18.55
CA LYS A 120 1.27 9.98 18.17
C LYS A 120 0.20 9.16 17.48
N LEU A 121 0.58 8.02 16.89
CA LEU A 121 -0.35 7.19 16.12
C LEU A 121 0.20 5.76 15.96
N ASP A 122 -0.71 4.83 15.70
CA ASP A 122 -0.41 3.51 15.17
C ASP A 122 -0.51 3.54 13.64
N VAL A 123 0.06 2.56 12.93
CA VAL A 123 0.21 2.61 11.48
C VAL A 123 -0.33 1.37 10.80
N TRP A 124 -1.23 1.55 9.83
CA TRP A 124 -1.60 0.51 8.87
C TRP A 124 -0.97 0.82 7.52
N THR A 125 0.05 0.07 7.16
CA THR A 125 0.87 0.32 5.97
C THR A 125 1.25 -0.97 5.24
N VAL A 126 2.17 -0.90 4.30
CA VAL A 126 2.65 -2.00 3.47
C VAL A 126 4.18 -2.00 3.43
N GLU A 127 4.78 -3.14 3.09
CA GLU A 127 6.23 -3.22 2.91
C GLU A 127 6.74 -2.21 1.87
N PRO A 128 7.93 -1.66 2.03
CA PRO A 128 8.94 -1.93 3.08
C PRO A 128 8.72 -1.11 4.37
N TRP A 129 7.64 -0.37 4.49
CA TRP A 129 7.39 0.51 5.63
C TRP A 129 7.06 -0.25 6.91
N VAL A 130 6.41 -1.43 6.79
CA VAL A 130 6.16 -2.33 7.92
C VAL A 130 7.49 -2.74 8.57
N SER A 131 8.42 -3.26 7.78
CA SER A 131 9.75 -3.65 8.27
C SER A 131 10.51 -2.46 8.87
N ARG A 132 10.45 -1.27 8.26
CA ARG A 132 11.07 -0.07 8.82
C ARG A 132 10.49 0.33 10.18
N LEU A 133 9.18 0.24 10.35
CA LEU A 133 8.53 0.53 11.64
C LEU A 133 8.97 -0.47 12.72
N VAL A 134 9.02 -1.75 12.37
CA VAL A 134 9.44 -2.81 13.31
C VAL A 134 10.92 -2.68 13.66
N MET A 135 11.80 -2.62 12.67
CA MET A 135 13.25 -2.69 12.89
C MET A 135 13.86 -1.38 13.41
N THR A 136 13.28 -0.23 13.05
CA THR A 136 13.92 1.08 13.35
C THR A 136 13.11 2.00 14.26
N ALA A 137 11.85 1.68 14.53
CA ALA A 137 10.96 2.54 15.33
C ALA A 137 10.36 1.85 16.57
N GLY A 138 10.77 0.62 16.88
CA GLY A 138 10.26 -0.12 18.04
C GLY A 138 8.80 -0.54 17.86
N GLY A 139 8.42 -0.92 16.64
CA GLY A 139 7.10 -1.43 16.32
C GLY A 139 7.01 -2.95 16.41
N LYS A 140 5.80 -3.47 16.57
CA LYS A 140 5.45 -4.88 16.31
C LYS A 140 4.23 -4.97 15.44
N VAL A 141 4.16 -6.02 14.64
CA VAL A 141 2.99 -6.34 13.82
C VAL A 141 1.88 -6.90 14.71
N LEU A 142 0.72 -6.25 14.70
CA LEU A 142 -0.48 -6.72 15.39
C LEU A 142 -1.42 -7.47 14.43
N VAL A 143 -1.68 -6.93 13.25
CA VAL A 143 -2.46 -7.57 12.19
C VAL A 143 -1.59 -7.71 10.97
N ASN A 144 -1.53 -8.91 10.39
CA ASN A 144 -0.75 -9.20 9.19
C ASN A 144 -1.69 -9.73 8.09
N GLU A 145 -1.76 -9.01 6.98
CA GLU A 145 -2.59 -9.37 5.82
C GLU A 145 -1.80 -10.25 4.83
N LYS A 146 -1.40 -11.47 5.27
CA LYS A 146 -0.52 -12.36 4.49
C LYS A 146 -1.12 -12.86 3.17
N GLU A 147 -2.43 -13.06 3.13
CA GLU A 147 -3.15 -13.67 1.99
C GLU A 147 -3.96 -12.63 1.19
N SER A 148 -3.73 -11.35 1.44
CA SER A 148 -4.42 -10.27 0.74
C SER A 148 -3.60 -9.79 -0.45
N ILE A 149 -4.25 -9.56 -1.58
CA ILE A 149 -3.61 -8.91 -2.73
C ILE A 149 -3.24 -7.47 -2.33
N ALA A 150 -1.96 -7.18 -2.31
CA ALA A 150 -1.44 -5.86 -1.94
C ALA A 150 -1.24 -4.94 -3.15
N THR A 151 -0.89 -5.51 -4.30
CA THR A 151 -0.61 -4.72 -5.52
C THR A 151 -1.07 -5.45 -6.78
N VAL A 152 -1.62 -4.69 -7.70
CA VAL A 152 -2.04 -5.11 -9.03
C VAL A 152 -1.47 -4.17 -10.10
N LEU A 153 -1.29 -4.66 -11.32
CA LEU A 153 -0.96 -3.85 -12.47
C LEU A 153 -2.27 -3.45 -13.18
N VAL A 154 -2.46 -2.16 -13.36
CA VAL A 154 -3.62 -1.58 -14.04
C VAL A 154 -3.20 -0.70 -15.19
N CYS A 155 -4.10 -0.54 -16.17
CA CYS A 155 -3.92 0.40 -17.27
C CYS A 155 -5.24 1.08 -17.65
N GLY A 156 -5.16 2.16 -18.42
CA GLY A 156 -6.30 2.75 -19.09
C GLY A 156 -6.88 1.81 -20.14
N ALA A 157 -8.20 1.75 -20.26
CA ALA A 157 -8.85 0.89 -21.26
C ALA A 157 -8.50 1.31 -22.71
N ASP A 158 -8.29 2.60 -22.95
CA ASP A 158 -7.84 3.11 -24.25
C ASP A 158 -6.46 2.59 -24.62
N PHE A 159 -5.54 2.49 -23.65
CA PHE A 159 -4.21 1.92 -23.86
C PHE A 159 -4.28 0.50 -24.44
N LEU A 160 -5.20 -0.35 -23.91
CA LEU A 160 -5.39 -1.71 -24.42
C LEU A 160 -5.95 -1.73 -25.85
N LYS A 161 -6.79 -0.76 -26.20
CA LYS A 161 -7.36 -0.66 -27.54
C LYS A 161 -6.36 -0.13 -28.57
N GLU A 162 -5.58 0.89 -28.17
CA GLU A 162 -4.66 1.58 -29.07
C GLU A 162 -3.31 0.85 -29.22
N LYS A 163 -2.85 0.17 -28.14
CA LYS A 163 -1.52 -0.46 -28.07
C LYS A 163 -1.57 -1.90 -27.52
N PRO A 164 -2.40 -2.80 -28.07
CA PRO A 164 -2.59 -4.15 -27.52
C PRO A 164 -1.31 -4.98 -27.46
N GLU A 165 -0.43 -4.86 -28.47
CA GLU A 165 0.82 -5.60 -28.50
C GLU A 165 1.83 -5.10 -27.44
N VAL A 166 1.81 -3.80 -27.15
CA VAL A 166 2.62 -3.24 -26.06
C VAL A 166 2.13 -3.72 -24.70
N ALA A 167 0.80 -3.75 -24.50
CA ALA A 167 0.21 -4.25 -23.27
C ALA A 167 0.53 -5.74 -23.04
N LYS A 168 0.48 -6.55 -24.10
CA LYS A 168 0.84 -7.97 -24.06
C LYS A 168 2.33 -8.17 -23.73
N ALA A 169 3.22 -7.45 -24.41
CA ALA A 169 4.66 -7.51 -24.15
C ALA A 169 4.99 -7.09 -22.72
N LEU A 170 4.27 -6.10 -22.18
CA LEU A 170 4.45 -5.64 -20.80
C LEU A 170 4.04 -6.70 -19.77
N VAL A 171 2.89 -7.37 -19.99
CA VAL A 171 2.44 -8.45 -19.08
C VAL A 171 3.45 -9.61 -19.14
N GLN A 172 3.94 -9.96 -20.32
CA GLN A 172 4.97 -10.99 -20.46
C GLN A 172 6.26 -10.59 -19.71
N ALA A 173 6.74 -9.37 -19.89
CA ALA A 173 7.92 -8.87 -19.15
C ALA A 173 7.71 -8.85 -17.63
N HIS A 174 6.47 -8.54 -17.19
CA HIS A 174 6.10 -8.61 -15.79
C HIS A 174 6.17 -10.05 -15.24
N GLU A 175 5.68 -11.03 -15.98
CA GLU A 175 5.76 -12.45 -15.61
C GLU A 175 7.20 -12.94 -15.56
N GLU A 176 8.01 -12.61 -16.57
CA GLU A 176 9.45 -12.93 -16.63
C GLU A 176 10.21 -12.29 -15.45
N LEU A 177 9.90 -11.03 -15.10
CA LEU A 177 10.50 -10.34 -13.96
C LEU A 177 10.12 -11.01 -12.64
N ASN A 178 8.87 -11.42 -12.45
CA ASN A 178 8.44 -12.13 -11.25
C ASN A 178 9.19 -13.46 -11.09
N GLU A 179 9.42 -14.17 -12.19
CA GLU A 179 10.20 -15.41 -12.16
C GLU A 179 11.68 -15.12 -11.84
N TRP A 180 12.25 -14.08 -12.45
CA TRP A 180 13.62 -13.66 -12.15
C TRP A 180 13.81 -13.29 -10.67
N ILE A 181 12.86 -12.54 -10.07
CA ILE A 181 12.89 -12.18 -8.64
C ILE A 181 12.91 -13.44 -7.75
N ARG A 182 12.12 -14.45 -8.09
CA ARG A 182 12.10 -15.73 -7.33
C ARG A 182 13.42 -16.48 -7.42
N GLN A 183 14.07 -16.42 -8.58
CA GLN A 183 15.35 -17.10 -8.82
C GLN A 183 16.56 -16.32 -8.28
N HIS A 184 16.44 -14.98 -8.15
CA HIS A 184 17.53 -14.09 -7.76
C HIS A 184 17.13 -13.16 -6.60
N PRO A 185 16.67 -13.71 -5.44
CA PRO A 185 16.09 -12.90 -4.36
C PRO A 185 17.08 -11.88 -3.78
N GLU A 186 18.37 -12.22 -3.67
CA GLU A 186 19.39 -11.32 -3.12
C GLU A 186 19.71 -10.15 -4.07
N GLU A 187 19.79 -10.43 -5.38
CA GLU A 187 20.00 -9.37 -6.38
C GLU A 187 18.76 -8.44 -6.46
N ALA A 188 17.56 -9.01 -6.45
CA ALA A 188 16.32 -8.25 -6.42
C ALA A 188 16.25 -7.34 -5.18
N ARG A 189 16.61 -7.88 -4.00
CA ARG A 189 16.69 -7.10 -2.76
C ARG A 189 17.67 -5.94 -2.89
N ALA A 190 18.88 -6.19 -3.40
CA ALA A 190 19.89 -5.14 -3.57
C ALA A 190 19.41 -4.00 -4.47
N ILE A 191 18.71 -4.32 -5.58
CA ILE A 191 18.10 -3.33 -6.46
C ILE A 191 17.04 -2.52 -5.73
N VAL A 192 16.13 -3.18 -5.01
CA VAL A 192 15.05 -2.51 -4.25
C VAL A 192 15.63 -1.58 -3.17
N VAL A 193 16.62 -2.03 -2.41
CA VAL A 193 17.28 -1.21 -1.39
C VAL A 193 17.89 0.05 -2.01
N LYS A 194 18.65 -0.10 -3.09
CA LYS A 194 19.26 1.01 -3.81
C LYS A 194 18.22 2.03 -4.29
N GLU A 195 17.16 1.59 -4.96
CA GLU A 195 16.11 2.46 -5.47
C GLU A 195 15.34 3.18 -4.33
N LEU A 196 15.13 2.49 -3.20
CA LEU A 196 14.52 3.10 -2.02
C LEU A 196 15.42 4.15 -1.36
N GLU A 197 16.73 3.93 -1.30
CA GLU A 197 17.70 4.92 -0.81
C GLU A 197 17.68 6.18 -1.67
N GLU A 198 17.70 6.01 -3.00
CA GLU A 198 17.60 7.12 -3.94
C GLU A 198 16.27 7.89 -3.80
N LEU A 199 15.15 7.17 -3.68
CA LEU A 199 13.82 7.77 -3.55
C LEU A 199 13.61 8.50 -2.22
N THR A 200 14.13 7.96 -1.12
CA THR A 200 13.91 8.50 0.23
C THR A 200 15.03 9.41 0.71
N HIS A 201 16.12 9.54 -0.07
CA HIS A 201 17.34 10.25 0.31
C HIS A 201 17.87 9.84 1.69
N SER A 202 17.69 8.58 2.05
CA SER A 202 18.09 8.03 3.35
C SER A 202 18.62 6.61 3.21
N ARG A 203 19.65 6.31 3.99
CA ARG A 203 20.26 4.98 4.02
C ARG A 203 19.26 3.95 4.55
N ILE A 204 19.18 2.82 3.88
CA ILE A 204 18.31 1.70 4.25
C ILE A 204 19.18 0.53 4.70
N ASP A 205 18.83 -0.09 5.82
CA ASP A 205 19.51 -1.30 6.28
C ASP A 205 19.25 -2.43 5.26
N PRO A 206 20.30 -3.07 4.72
CA PRO A 206 20.13 -4.18 3.77
C PRO A 206 19.38 -5.40 4.34
N ALA A 207 19.22 -5.48 5.66
CA ALA A 207 18.43 -6.51 6.33
C ALA A 207 16.92 -6.28 6.28
N LEU A 208 16.49 -5.11 5.78
CA LEU A 208 15.08 -4.74 5.60
C LEU A 208 14.41 -5.45 4.41
#